data_666cb3347a711dc22102a41a84964617
#
_entry.id   666cb3347a711dc22102a41a84964617
#
_cell.length_a   1.000
_cell.length_b   1.000
_cell.length_c   1.000
_cell.angle_alpha   90.00
_cell.angle_beta   90.00
_cell.angle_gamma   90.00
#
_symmetry.space_group_name_H-M   'P 1'
#
loop_
_entity.id
_entity.type
_entity.pdbx_description
1 polymer ?
#
loop_
_entity_poly.entity_id
_entity_poly.type
_entity_poly.pdbx_seq_one_letter_code
_entity_poly.pdbx_strand_id
1 'polypeptide(L)'
;MKGVCRMSAKKLRTITSVICFLMIFAYVIYLQAVWSSLPERVPIHFDLHGVPNRYGKRGFLFFEPILALLILGLMMFCENIPQDWCNFPVEVTEENKEQLYEIEIKMMSMLKLTGVAVCLYAGISGNLSPAPMWPVWILIGGCFGIVIWGIRAMKKAGKDQ
;
A
#
# COMPACT_ATOMS: atom_id res chain seq x y z
N MET A 1 -12.03 -19.69 26.48
CA MET A 1 -11.88 -19.55 25.01
C MET A 1 -10.47 -19.06 24.75
N LYS A 2 -9.67 -19.81 23.97
CA LYS A 2 -8.24 -19.58 23.75
C LYS A 2 -8.05 -18.24 23.03
N GLY A 3 -7.24 -17.32 23.62
CA GLY A 3 -6.94 -16.04 23.05
C GLY A 3 -6.29 -16.22 21.67
N VAL A 4 -6.96 -15.73 20.64
CA VAL A 4 -6.36 -15.49 19.33
C VAL A 4 -5.19 -14.55 19.59
N CYS A 5 -3.97 -15.00 19.33
CA CYS A 5 -2.75 -14.20 19.47
C CYS A 5 -2.87 -12.98 18.54
N ARG A 6 -3.40 -11.87 19.08
CA ARG A 6 -3.61 -10.63 18.33
C ARG A 6 -2.25 -10.00 18.10
N MET A 7 -1.79 -10.02 16.87
CA MET A 7 -0.52 -9.40 16.49
C MET A 7 -0.53 -7.93 16.88
N SER A 8 0.48 -7.48 17.63
CA SER A 8 0.58 -6.07 18.04
C SER A 8 0.76 -5.17 16.82
N ALA A 9 0.25 -3.93 16.89
CA ALA A 9 0.37 -2.95 15.83
C ALA A 9 1.85 -2.72 15.42
N LYS A 10 2.75 -2.63 16.40
CA LYS A 10 4.20 -2.50 16.16
C LYS A 10 4.78 -3.67 15.34
N LYS A 11 4.38 -4.90 15.64
CA LYS A 11 4.83 -6.08 14.90
C LYS A 11 4.29 -6.08 13.47
N LEU A 12 3.02 -5.74 13.28
CA LEU A 12 2.41 -5.61 11.95
C LEU A 12 3.13 -4.56 11.11
N ARG A 13 3.40 -3.37 11.68
CA ARG A 13 4.15 -2.29 11.04
C ARG A 13 5.50 -2.76 10.50
N THR A 14 6.27 -3.45 11.32
CA THR A 14 7.59 -3.97 10.92
C THR A 14 7.47 -5.01 9.82
N ILE A 15 6.59 -5.99 9.98
CA ILE A 15 6.38 -7.06 9.00
C ILE A 15 5.96 -6.48 7.64
N THR A 16 4.98 -5.58 7.61
CA THR A 16 4.52 -4.97 6.35
C THR A 16 5.61 -4.12 5.68
N SER A 17 6.43 -3.39 6.45
CA SER A 17 7.56 -2.67 5.90
C SER A 17 8.59 -3.60 5.25
N VAL A 18 8.95 -4.69 5.93
CA VAL A 18 9.87 -5.70 5.38
C VAL A 18 9.29 -6.32 4.09
N ILE A 19 8.01 -6.69 4.10
CA ILE A 19 7.34 -7.23 2.91
C ILE A 19 7.40 -6.22 1.76
N CYS A 20 7.09 -4.94 2.00
CA CYS A 20 7.16 -3.89 0.97
C CYS A 20 8.58 -3.75 0.38
N PHE A 21 9.62 -3.74 1.23
CA PHE A 21 10.99 -3.70 0.74
C PHE A 21 11.34 -4.93 -0.10
N LEU A 22 10.94 -6.12 0.33
CA LEU A 22 11.17 -7.34 -0.44
C LEU A 22 10.44 -7.34 -1.78
N MET A 23 9.20 -6.83 -1.82
CA MET A 23 8.43 -6.69 -3.05
C MET A 23 9.11 -5.74 -4.04
N ILE A 24 9.54 -4.55 -3.57
CA ILE A 24 10.25 -3.57 -4.41
C ILE A 24 11.58 -4.16 -4.91
N PHE A 25 12.34 -4.81 -4.05
CA PHE A 25 13.59 -5.45 -4.41
C PHE A 25 13.40 -6.55 -5.45
N ALA A 26 12.42 -7.42 -5.25
CA ALA A 26 12.06 -8.47 -6.20
C ALA A 26 11.64 -7.90 -7.56
N TYR A 27 10.89 -6.79 -7.58
CA TYR A 27 10.53 -6.11 -8.81
C TYR A 27 11.75 -5.55 -9.55
N VAL A 28 12.70 -4.94 -8.84
CA VAL A 28 13.93 -4.42 -9.47
C VAL A 28 14.77 -5.56 -10.08
N ILE A 29 14.89 -6.70 -9.37
CA ILE A 29 15.56 -7.89 -9.91
C ILE A 29 14.83 -8.40 -11.16
N TYR A 30 13.50 -8.51 -11.09
CA TYR A 30 12.69 -8.90 -12.25
C TYR A 30 12.95 -7.97 -13.44
N LEU A 31 12.91 -6.66 -13.21
CA LEU A 31 13.13 -5.67 -14.29
C LEU A 31 14.53 -5.81 -14.92
N GLN A 32 15.56 -6.07 -14.11
CA GLN A 32 16.91 -6.32 -14.61
C GLN A 32 16.98 -7.61 -15.43
N ALA A 33 16.33 -8.68 -14.95
CA ALA A 33 16.33 -9.96 -15.65
C ALA A 33 15.67 -9.90 -17.03
N VAL A 34 14.59 -9.10 -17.18
CA VAL A 34 13.88 -8.96 -18.45
C VAL A 34 14.40 -7.81 -19.31
N TRP A 35 15.33 -7.00 -18.82
CA TRP A 35 15.75 -5.74 -19.44
C TRP A 35 16.20 -5.86 -20.91
N SER A 36 16.97 -6.89 -21.22
CA SER A 36 17.48 -7.13 -22.57
C SER A 36 16.41 -7.59 -23.56
N SER A 37 15.33 -8.19 -23.07
CA SER A 37 14.20 -8.64 -23.87
C SER A 37 13.11 -7.58 -24.07
N LEU A 38 13.16 -6.48 -23.29
CA LEU A 38 12.20 -5.39 -23.40
C LEU A 38 12.42 -4.58 -24.68
N PRO A 39 11.33 -4.22 -25.39
CA PRO A 39 11.42 -3.29 -26.52
C PRO A 39 11.85 -1.90 -26.02
N GLU A 40 12.36 -1.06 -26.91
CA GLU A 40 12.76 0.33 -26.59
C GLU A 40 11.59 1.17 -26.08
N ARG A 41 10.38 0.87 -26.56
CA ARG A 41 9.13 1.52 -26.12
C ARG A 41 8.20 0.49 -25.52
N VAL A 42 7.74 0.77 -24.30
CA VAL A 42 6.82 -0.05 -23.53
C VAL A 42 5.53 0.71 -23.25
N PRO A 43 4.41 0.02 -23.04
CA PRO A 43 3.20 0.65 -22.49
C PRO A 43 3.49 1.34 -21.17
N ILE A 44 3.06 2.60 -21.04
CA ILE A 44 3.19 3.39 -19.81
C ILE A 44 1.83 3.92 -19.32
N HIS A 45 0.77 3.66 -20.04
CA HIS A 45 -0.60 3.97 -19.64
C HIS A 45 -1.57 3.04 -20.36
N PHE A 46 -2.61 2.62 -19.62
CA PHE A 46 -3.66 1.73 -20.10
C PHE A 46 -5.03 2.37 -19.91
N ASP A 47 -5.97 2.00 -20.73
CA ASP A 47 -7.38 2.32 -20.52
C ASP A 47 -8.03 1.39 -19.47
N LEU A 48 -9.31 1.59 -19.21
CA LEU A 48 -10.06 0.80 -18.22
C LEU A 48 -10.20 -0.70 -18.59
N HIS A 49 -9.94 -1.04 -19.85
CA HIS A 49 -9.98 -2.41 -20.37
C HIS A 49 -8.59 -3.07 -20.39
N GLY A 50 -7.55 -2.35 -19.98
CA GLY A 50 -6.18 -2.83 -19.99
C GLY A 50 -5.52 -2.77 -21.36
N VAL A 51 -6.08 -1.99 -22.30
CA VAL A 51 -5.48 -1.76 -23.61
C VAL A 51 -4.51 -0.59 -23.52
N PRO A 52 -3.24 -0.75 -23.96
CA PRO A 52 -2.27 0.33 -23.92
C PRO A 52 -2.70 1.50 -24.82
N ASN A 53 -2.75 2.72 -24.27
CA ASN A 53 -3.07 3.92 -25.02
C ASN A 53 -1.94 4.97 -25.03
N ARG A 54 -0.82 4.70 -24.30
CA ARG A 54 0.38 5.51 -24.35
C ARG A 54 1.62 4.65 -24.20
N TYR A 55 2.67 4.97 -24.99
CA TYR A 55 3.96 4.28 -24.98
C TYR A 55 5.09 5.26 -24.64
N GLY A 56 6.03 4.82 -23.82
CA GLY A 56 7.24 5.56 -23.42
C GLY A 56 8.51 4.74 -23.58
N LYS A 57 9.67 5.34 -23.29
CA LYS A 57 10.94 4.62 -23.28
C LYS A 57 10.92 3.60 -22.14
N ARG A 58 11.54 2.41 -22.32
CA ARG A 58 11.61 1.36 -21.30
C ARG A 58 12.15 1.83 -19.93
N GLY A 59 12.96 2.90 -19.91
CA GLY A 59 13.42 3.51 -18.65
C GLY A 59 12.31 4.04 -17.75
N PHE A 60 11.10 4.30 -18.27
CA PHE A 60 9.94 4.67 -17.45
C PHE A 60 9.51 3.56 -16.48
N LEU A 61 9.86 2.29 -16.73
CA LEU A 61 9.57 1.19 -15.82
C LEU A 61 10.29 1.31 -14.46
N PHE A 62 11.28 2.19 -14.34
CA PHE A 62 11.88 2.54 -13.03
C PHE A 62 11.08 3.57 -12.23
N PHE A 63 10.09 4.20 -12.86
CA PHE A 63 9.24 5.16 -12.16
C PHE A 63 8.42 4.48 -11.05
N GLU A 64 7.89 3.30 -11.31
CA GLU A 64 7.03 2.56 -10.37
C GLU A 64 7.76 2.15 -9.08
N PRO A 65 8.96 1.54 -9.11
CA PRO A 65 9.66 1.22 -7.88
C PRO A 65 10.14 2.47 -7.13
N ILE A 66 10.46 3.56 -7.83
CA ILE A 66 10.78 4.85 -7.19
C ILE A 66 9.54 5.40 -6.49
N LEU A 67 8.39 5.40 -7.15
CA LEU A 67 7.13 5.84 -6.55
C LEU A 67 6.74 4.94 -5.36
N ALA A 68 6.92 3.63 -5.49
CA ALA A 68 6.68 2.68 -4.40
C ALA A 68 7.56 2.96 -3.18
N LEU A 69 8.85 3.30 -3.38
CA LEU A 69 9.75 3.70 -2.31
C LEU A 69 9.32 5.01 -1.64
N LEU A 70 8.86 5.99 -2.42
CA LEU A 70 8.35 7.26 -1.89
C LEU A 70 7.09 7.03 -1.04
N ILE A 71 6.14 6.22 -1.53
CA ILE A 71 4.93 5.85 -0.78
C ILE A 71 5.32 5.11 0.50
N LEU A 72 6.21 4.12 0.41
CA LEU A 72 6.70 3.38 1.57
C LEU A 72 7.31 4.32 2.62
N GLY A 73 8.21 5.21 2.19
CA GLY A 73 8.86 6.19 3.07
C GLY A 73 7.86 7.14 3.73
N LEU A 74 6.91 7.67 2.97
CA LEU A 74 5.84 8.53 3.48
C LEU A 74 4.96 7.80 4.50
N MET A 75 4.53 6.57 4.20
CA MET A 75 3.70 5.78 5.12
C MET A 75 4.47 5.41 6.39
N MET A 76 5.75 5.05 6.27
CA MET A 76 6.61 4.80 7.44
C MET A 76 6.80 6.06 8.29
N PHE A 77 6.91 7.23 7.67
CA PHE A 77 6.94 8.50 8.39
C PHE A 77 5.63 8.75 9.15
N CYS A 78 4.48 8.60 8.49
CA CYS A 78 3.16 8.75 9.11
C CYS A 78 2.94 7.77 10.28
N GLU A 79 3.39 6.52 10.16
CA GLU A 79 3.33 5.51 11.23
C GLU A 79 4.19 5.84 12.47
N ASN A 80 5.08 6.82 12.39
CA ASN A 80 5.97 7.26 13.49
C ASN A 80 5.62 8.65 14.02
N ILE A 81 4.54 9.26 13.55
CA ILE A 81 4.05 10.54 14.07
C ILE A 81 3.62 10.37 15.53
N PRO A 82 3.97 11.32 16.43
CA PRO A 82 3.50 11.28 17.81
C PRO A 82 1.97 11.26 17.90
N GLN A 83 1.44 10.51 18.85
CA GLN A 83 -0.02 10.36 19.04
C GLN A 83 -0.76 11.69 19.15
N ASP A 84 -0.14 12.67 19.79
CA ASP A 84 -0.73 14.00 20.01
C ASP A 84 -0.87 14.83 18.72
N TRP A 85 -0.24 14.40 17.63
CA TRP A 85 -0.33 15.02 16.29
C TRP A 85 -1.33 14.30 15.38
N CYS A 86 -1.83 13.14 15.83
CA CYS A 86 -2.79 12.38 15.06
C CYS A 86 -4.19 12.96 15.22
N ASN A 87 -4.93 13.07 14.11
CA ASN A 87 -6.32 13.55 14.12
C ASN A 87 -7.27 12.37 13.99
N PHE A 88 -8.08 12.14 15.01
CA PHE A 88 -9.03 11.04 15.06
C PHE A 88 -10.47 11.50 14.81
N PRO A 89 -11.35 10.67 14.25
CA PRO A 89 -12.75 11.00 13.98
C PRO A 89 -13.65 10.95 15.23
N VAL A 90 -13.04 10.84 16.40
CA VAL A 90 -13.70 10.78 17.72
C VAL A 90 -12.87 11.55 18.74
N GLU A 91 -13.46 11.94 19.85
CA GLU A 91 -12.76 12.55 20.98
C GLU A 91 -11.75 11.55 21.56
N VAL A 92 -10.53 12.04 21.80
CA VAL A 92 -9.45 11.24 22.39
C VAL A 92 -9.48 11.42 23.89
N THR A 93 -9.64 10.34 24.62
CA THR A 93 -9.58 10.28 26.07
C THR A 93 -8.42 9.41 26.53
N GLU A 94 -8.00 9.51 27.77
CA GLU A 94 -6.93 8.64 28.30
C GLU A 94 -7.29 7.14 28.22
N GLU A 95 -8.59 6.81 28.19
CA GLU A 95 -9.08 5.43 28.13
C GLU A 95 -9.02 4.85 26.72
N ASN A 96 -9.24 5.66 25.65
CA ASN A 96 -9.29 5.17 24.27
C ASN A 96 -8.02 5.46 23.44
N LYS A 97 -7.15 6.33 23.92
CA LYS A 97 -5.96 6.83 23.21
C LYS A 97 -5.11 5.70 22.63
N GLU A 98 -4.76 4.72 23.43
CA GLU A 98 -3.91 3.60 22.98
C GLU A 98 -4.61 2.75 21.92
N GLN A 99 -5.90 2.49 22.10
CA GLN A 99 -6.70 1.72 21.14
C GLN A 99 -6.85 2.44 19.80
N LEU A 100 -7.09 3.74 19.81
CA LEU A 100 -7.19 4.56 18.59
C LEU A 100 -5.88 4.53 17.80
N TYR A 101 -4.75 4.71 18.49
CA TYR A 101 -3.43 4.65 17.88
C TYR A 101 -3.11 3.26 17.32
N GLU A 102 -3.48 2.18 18.01
CA GLU A 102 -3.32 0.82 17.47
C GLU A 102 -4.14 0.60 16.19
N ILE A 103 -5.35 1.14 16.11
CA ILE A 103 -6.18 1.04 14.91
C ILE A 103 -5.56 1.82 13.75
N GLU A 104 -5.06 3.03 14.04
CA GLU A 104 -4.38 3.87 13.05
C GLU A 104 -3.16 3.16 12.46
N ILE A 105 -2.25 2.65 13.30
CA ILE A 105 -1.06 1.93 12.85
C ILE A 105 -1.45 0.72 11.99
N LYS A 106 -2.48 -0.03 12.36
CA LYS A 106 -2.96 -1.17 11.58
C LYS A 106 -3.48 -0.73 10.22
N MET A 107 -4.29 0.34 10.19
CA MET A 107 -4.83 0.91 8.95
C MET A 107 -3.71 1.39 8.03
N MET A 108 -2.76 2.17 8.54
CA MET A 108 -1.61 2.68 7.77
C MET A 108 -0.72 1.56 7.25
N SER A 109 -0.45 0.53 8.06
CA SER A 109 0.35 -0.64 7.66
C SER A 109 -0.30 -1.41 6.51
N MET A 110 -1.63 -1.54 6.51
CA MET A 110 -2.36 -2.21 5.42
C MET A 110 -2.40 -1.34 4.16
N LEU A 111 -2.63 -0.02 4.30
CA LEU A 111 -2.62 0.92 3.18
C LEU A 111 -1.25 1.00 2.51
N LYS A 112 -0.16 1.00 3.29
CA LYS A 112 1.21 0.95 2.81
C LYS A 112 1.45 -0.27 1.91
N LEU A 113 1.08 -1.45 2.38
CA LEU A 113 1.23 -2.69 1.61
C LEU A 113 0.44 -2.65 0.31
N THR A 114 -0.82 -2.19 0.37
CA THR A 114 -1.69 -2.10 -0.80
C THR A 114 -1.19 -1.05 -1.80
N GLY A 115 -0.74 0.12 -1.32
CA GLY A 115 -0.19 1.19 -2.17
C GLY A 115 1.07 0.76 -2.92
N VAL A 116 2.01 0.10 -2.24
CA VAL A 116 3.20 -0.49 -2.88
C VAL A 116 2.79 -1.53 -3.92
N ALA A 117 1.84 -2.41 -3.59
CA ALA A 117 1.37 -3.43 -4.53
C ALA A 117 0.75 -2.83 -5.80
N VAL A 118 -0.02 -1.74 -5.69
CA VAL A 118 -0.58 -1.01 -6.85
C VAL A 118 0.54 -0.50 -7.76
N CYS A 119 1.55 0.17 -7.20
CA CYS A 119 2.67 0.71 -7.98
C CYS A 119 3.42 -0.39 -8.72
N LEU A 120 3.78 -1.47 -8.04
CA LEU A 120 4.53 -2.56 -8.65
C LEU A 120 3.71 -3.33 -9.69
N TYR A 121 2.40 -3.48 -9.48
CA TYR A 121 1.53 -4.07 -10.49
C TYR A 121 1.45 -3.20 -11.75
N ALA A 122 1.38 -1.87 -11.59
CA ALA A 122 1.40 -0.96 -12.74
C ALA A 122 2.68 -1.17 -13.59
N GLY A 123 3.84 -1.34 -12.95
CA GLY A 123 5.09 -1.64 -13.65
C GLY A 123 5.11 -3.01 -14.33
N ILE A 124 4.58 -4.05 -13.67
CA ILE A 124 4.48 -5.39 -14.28
C ILE A 124 3.54 -5.37 -15.49
N SER A 125 2.43 -4.65 -15.40
CA SER A 125 1.45 -4.55 -16.49
C SER A 125 2.01 -3.93 -17.76
N GLY A 126 3.10 -3.14 -17.67
CA GLY A 126 3.84 -2.63 -18.82
C GLY A 126 4.38 -3.71 -19.77
N ASN A 127 4.53 -4.95 -19.31
CA ASN A 127 4.95 -6.11 -20.09
C ASN A 127 3.79 -6.99 -20.56
N LEU A 128 2.55 -6.65 -20.18
CA LEU A 128 1.34 -7.39 -20.52
C LEU A 128 0.51 -6.58 -21.53
N SER A 129 0.00 -7.22 -22.55
CA SER A 129 -0.87 -6.56 -23.53
C SER A 129 -1.89 -7.57 -24.08
N PRO A 130 -3.19 -7.43 -23.75
CA PRO A 130 -3.76 -6.50 -22.79
C PRO A 130 -3.39 -6.83 -21.34
N ALA A 131 -3.24 -5.81 -20.50
CA ALA A 131 -3.00 -5.99 -19.06
C ALA A 131 -4.32 -6.28 -18.33
N PRO A 132 -4.41 -7.34 -17.50
CA PRO A 132 -5.61 -7.58 -16.72
C PRO A 132 -5.80 -6.46 -15.68
N MET A 133 -6.92 -5.74 -15.73
CA MET A 133 -7.19 -4.61 -14.84
C MET A 133 -7.86 -4.99 -13.52
N TRP A 134 -8.40 -6.20 -13.40
CA TRP A 134 -9.08 -6.65 -12.19
C TRP A 134 -8.22 -6.60 -10.90
N PRO A 135 -6.87 -6.85 -10.92
CA PRO A 135 -6.08 -6.72 -9.70
C PRO A 135 -6.02 -5.28 -9.20
N VAL A 136 -5.94 -4.31 -10.12
CA VAL A 136 -5.96 -2.86 -9.78
C VAL A 136 -7.25 -2.50 -9.05
N TRP A 137 -8.40 -2.94 -9.59
CA TRP A 137 -9.70 -2.68 -8.99
C TRP A 137 -9.87 -3.30 -7.62
N ILE A 138 -9.36 -4.54 -7.42
CA ILE A 138 -9.34 -5.20 -6.12
C ILE A 138 -8.48 -4.41 -5.13
N LEU A 139 -7.28 -4.00 -5.53
CA LEU A 139 -6.36 -3.24 -4.66
C LEU A 139 -6.93 -1.87 -4.29
N ILE A 140 -7.49 -1.13 -5.25
CA ILE A 140 -8.14 0.17 -5.00
C ILE A 140 -9.36 -0.02 -4.08
N GLY A 141 -10.22 -0.98 -4.38
CA GLY A 141 -11.36 -1.31 -3.51
C GLY A 141 -10.93 -1.72 -2.11
N GLY A 142 -9.82 -2.46 -2.02
CA GLY A 142 -9.16 -2.81 -0.75
C GLY A 142 -8.74 -1.59 0.06
N CYS A 143 -8.14 -0.58 -0.59
CA CYS A 143 -7.77 0.69 0.08
C CYS A 143 -9.01 1.37 0.69
N PHE A 144 -10.10 1.50 -0.07
CA PHE A 144 -11.35 2.06 0.46
C PHE A 144 -11.91 1.22 1.61
N GLY A 145 -11.90 -0.11 1.48
CA GLY A 145 -12.32 -1.02 2.53
C GLY A 145 -11.53 -0.86 3.83
N ILE A 146 -10.20 -0.74 3.73
CA ILE A 146 -9.30 -0.52 4.87
C ILE A 146 -9.63 0.81 5.57
N VAL A 147 -9.81 1.89 4.82
CA VAL A 147 -10.15 3.21 5.38
C VAL A 147 -11.51 3.17 6.07
N ILE A 148 -12.53 2.59 5.44
CA ILE A 148 -13.87 2.45 6.01
C ILE A 148 -13.82 1.60 7.28
N TRP A 149 -13.07 0.50 7.28
CA TRP A 149 -12.87 -0.33 8.45
C TRP A 149 -12.21 0.46 9.59
N GLY A 150 -11.11 1.18 9.30
CA GLY A 150 -10.38 1.97 10.28
C GLY A 150 -11.26 3.04 10.95
N ILE A 151 -12.00 3.82 10.14
CA ILE A 151 -12.92 4.86 10.64
C ILE A 151 -14.02 4.24 11.51
N ARG A 152 -14.62 3.11 11.08
CA ARG A 152 -15.66 2.42 11.88
C ARG A 152 -15.09 1.87 13.18
N ALA A 153 -13.89 1.30 13.15
CA ALA A 153 -13.23 0.77 14.35
C ALA A 153 -12.91 1.89 15.35
N MET A 154 -12.41 3.04 14.88
CA MET A 154 -12.16 4.22 15.73
C MET A 154 -13.45 4.77 16.34
N LYS A 155 -14.52 4.92 15.52
CA LYS A 155 -15.83 5.36 16.03
C LYS A 155 -16.43 4.41 17.05
N LYS A 156 -16.17 3.11 16.94
CA LYS A 156 -16.60 2.13 17.96
C LYS A 156 -15.81 2.32 19.26
N ALA A 157 -14.49 2.46 19.16
CA ALA A 157 -13.62 2.69 20.32
C ALA A 157 -13.97 4.00 21.09
N GLY A 158 -14.55 5.00 20.40
CA GLY A 158 -15.05 6.22 21.06
C GLY A 158 -16.46 6.10 21.66
N LYS A 159 -17.21 5.02 21.40
CA LYS A 159 -18.57 4.80 21.95
C LYS A 159 -18.60 3.83 23.13
N ASP A 160 -17.58 2.99 23.24
CA ASP A 160 -17.49 1.94 24.27
C ASP A 160 -16.99 2.52 25.64
N GLN A 161 -17.26 3.80 25.88
CA GLN A 161 -16.91 4.58 27.08
C GLN A 161 -18.12 4.97 27.91
#